data_49b900a6d8d085695e521da08747f100
#
_entry.id   49b900a6d8d085695e521da08747f100
#
_cell.length_a   1.000
_cell.length_b   1.000
_cell.length_c   1.000
_cell.angle_alpha   90.00
_cell.angle_beta   90.00
_cell.angle_gamma   90.00
#
_symmetry.space_group_name_H-M   'P 1'
#
loop_
_entity.id
_entity.type
_entity.pdbx_description
1 polymer ?
#
loop_
_entity_poly.entity_id
_entity_poly.type
_entity_poly.pdbx_seq_one_letter_code
_entity_poly.pdbx_strand_id
1 'polypeptide(L)'
;MTTFDPVAPAFDPVAQAQIVRMWTGWIRTADRDTYSDYLEETGLREYRETPGNLGAWVMWRAEGDRTEVTTVSFWDRLESIAAFAGDDLTTAVFYPQDDAYLLEKDAVARHYEMGRPSAP
;
A
#
# COMPACT_ATOMS: atom_id res chain seq x y z
N MET A 1 -31.22 -18.92 5.58
CA MET A 1 -30.77 -18.48 5.45
C MET A 1 -30.01 -17.96 5.96
N THR A 2 -29.53 -17.63 5.79
CA THR A 2 -28.85 -17.03 6.12
C THR A 2 -28.69 -16.35 6.75
N THR A 3 -28.33 -16.29 7.05
CA THR A 3 -28.18 -15.58 7.59
C THR A 3 -27.12 -14.80 7.62
N PHE A 4 -26.67 -14.78 6.81
CA PHE A 4 -25.69 -13.96 6.58
C PHE A 4 -26.21 -12.60 6.74
N ASP A 5 -25.68 -11.96 7.52
CA ASP A 5 -26.15 -10.73 7.78
C ASP A 5 -25.41 -9.75 7.06
N PRO A 6 -25.98 -9.24 6.17
CA PRO A 6 -25.27 -8.53 5.29
C PRO A 6 -24.98 -7.28 5.93
N VAL A 7 -25.48 -7.06 6.82
CA VAL A 7 -25.22 -6.01 7.27
C VAL A 7 -24.33 -5.68 8.06
N ALA A 8 -24.05 -6.45 8.41
CA ALA A 8 -23.07 -6.24 9.11
C ALA A 8 -22.38 -5.44 8.31
N PRO A 9 -22.68 -4.41 8.22
CA PRO A 9 -22.14 -3.76 7.32
C PRO A 9 -20.97 -3.47 7.67
N ALA A 10 -20.48 -4.12 7.22
CA ALA A 10 -19.28 -4.02 7.41
C ALA A 10 -18.82 -2.72 7.05
N PHE A 11 -17.96 -2.20 7.77
CA PHE A 11 -17.22 -1.05 7.40
C PHE A 11 -16.33 -1.47 6.26
N ASP A 12 -16.43 -0.82 5.14
CA ASP A 12 -15.55 -1.04 3.99
C ASP A 12 -14.60 0.16 3.91
N PRO A 13 -13.35 0.01 4.37
CA PRO A 13 -12.40 1.10 4.37
C PRO A 13 -12.15 1.66 2.97
N VAL A 14 -12.13 0.81 1.97
CA VAL A 14 -11.85 1.26 0.61
C VAL A 14 -12.97 2.18 0.13
N ALA A 15 -14.21 1.88 0.48
CA ALA A 15 -15.33 2.73 0.09
C ALA A 15 -15.29 4.08 0.80
N GLN A 16 -14.59 4.19 1.92
CA GLN A 16 -14.46 5.45 2.65
C GLN A 16 -13.22 6.25 2.25
N ALA A 17 -12.35 5.67 1.45
CA ALA A 17 -11.09 6.31 1.11
C ALA A 17 -11.30 7.49 0.16
N GLN A 18 -10.56 8.55 0.38
CA GLN A 18 -10.53 9.71 -0.51
C GLN A 18 -9.27 9.70 -1.36
N ILE A 19 -8.19 9.15 -0.84
CA ILE A 19 -6.88 9.16 -1.50
C ILE A 19 -6.30 7.75 -1.50
N VAL A 20 -5.65 7.39 -2.61
CA VAL A 20 -4.85 6.18 -2.66
C VAL A 20 -3.41 6.58 -2.95
N ARG A 21 -2.48 5.99 -2.25
CA ARG A 21 -1.04 6.19 -2.44
C ARG A 21 -0.45 4.92 -3.02
N MET A 22 0.34 5.04 -4.08
CA MET A 22 0.98 3.90 -4.73
C MET A 22 2.45 4.12 -4.92
N TRP A 23 3.24 3.08 -4.70
CA TRP A 23 4.68 3.06 -4.94
C TRP A 23 5.05 1.75 -5.61
N THR A 24 6.02 1.77 -6.54
CA THR A 24 6.42 0.57 -7.26
C THR A 24 7.93 0.39 -7.23
N GLY A 25 8.35 -0.86 -7.12
CA GLY A 25 9.74 -1.27 -7.25
C GLY A 25 9.82 -2.65 -7.87
N TRP A 26 11.04 -3.16 -8.03
CA TRP A 26 11.28 -4.48 -8.60
C TRP A 26 12.24 -5.26 -7.72
N ILE A 27 11.96 -6.54 -7.54
CA ILE A 27 12.80 -7.45 -6.77
C ILE A 27 13.07 -8.70 -7.59
N ARG A 28 13.98 -9.56 -7.10
CA ARG A 28 14.14 -10.89 -7.68
C ARG A 28 12.93 -11.70 -7.29
N THR A 29 12.40 -12.48 -8.24
CA THR A 29 11.24 -13.32 -7.95
C THR A 29 11.51 -14.27 -6.79
N ALA A 30 12.75 -14.76 -6.66
CA ALA A 30 13.12 -15.65 -5.57
C ALA A 30 13.02 -15.00 -4.18
N ASP A 31 13.03 -13.68 -4.11
CA ASP A 31 12.99 -12.97 -2.83
C ASP A 31 11.57 -12.59 -2.40
N ARG A 32 10.56 -12.95 -3.19
CA ARG A 32 9.19 -12.47 -2.95
C ARG A 32 8.69 -12.74 -1.54
N ASP A 33 8.81 -13.98 -1.06
CA ASP A 33 8.29 -14.32 0.26
C ASP A 33 9.03 -13.60 1.37
N THR A 34 10.36 -13.53 1.27
CA THR A 34 11.18 -12.86 2.26
C THR A 34 10.90 -11.36 2.27
N TYR A 35 10.77 -10.77 1.10
CA TYR A 35 10.47 -9.34 1.00
C TYR A 35 9.06 -9.03 1.47
N SER A 36 8.11 -9.93 1.21
CA SER A 36 6.75 -9.78 1.72
C SER A 36 6.73 -9.70 3.24
N ASP A 37 7.48 -10.58 3.91
CA ASP A 37 7.59 -10.56 5.37
C ASP A 37 8.22 -9.26 5.85
N TYR A 38 9.24 -8.81 5.14
CA TYR A 38 9.92 -7.55 5.50
C TYR A 38 8.96 -6.35 5.36
N LEU A 39 8.16 -6.31 4.30
CA LEU A 39 7.18 -5.24 4.11
C LEU A 39 6.13 -5.24 5.23
N GLU A 40 5.70 -6.43 5.67
CA GLU A 40 4.74 -6.54 6.75
C GLU A 40 5.29 -5.96 8.06
N GLU A 41 6.57 -6.11 8.28
CA GLU A 41 7.21 -5.64 9.50
C GLU A 41 7.62 -4.18 9.45
N THR A 42 7.67 -3.58 8.27
CA THR A 42 8.14 -2.22 8.08
C THR A 42 7.06 -1.31 7.50
N GLY A 43 7.05 -1.12 6.19
CA GLY A 43 6.19 -0.14 5.55
C GLY A 43 4.71 -0.38 5.74
N LEU A 44 4.26 -1.63 5.56
CA LEU A 44 2.83 -1.93 5.70
C LEU A 44 2.37 -1.75 7.14
N ARG A 45 3.22 -2.12 8.10
CA ARG A 45 2.89 -1.94 9.49
C ARG A 45 2.79 -0.45 9.84
N GLU A 46 3.74 0.35 9.38
CA GLU A 46 3.70 1.79 9.63
C GLU A 46 2.52 2.44 8.95
N TYR A 47 2.14 2.02 7.76
CA TYR A 47 0.94 2.52 7.14
C TYR A 47 -0.27 2.26 8.05
N ARG A 48 -0.41 1.01 8.50
CA ARG A 48 -1.57 0.64 9.30
C ARG A 48 -1.63 1.35 10.65
N GLU A 49 -0.48 1.73 11.16
CA GLU A 49 -0.40 2.44 12.44
C GLU A 49 -0.56 3.96 12.31
N THR A 50 -0.56 4.49 11.10
CA THR A 50 -0.70 5.93 10.88
C THR A 50 -2.18 6.32 10.93
N PRO A 51 -2.57 7.27 11.78
CA PRO A 51 -3.96 7.71 11.83
C PRO A 51 -4.43 8.22 10.47
N GLY A 52 -5.62 7.81 10.07
CA GLY A 52 -6.17 8.16 8.76
C GLY A 52 -5.92 7.14 7.69
N ASN A 53 -5.05 6.14 7.96
CA ASN A 53 -4.86 5.04 7.04
C ASN A 53 -6.06 4.09 7.13
N LEU A 54 -6.61 3.71 6.00
CA LEU A 54 -7.78 2.84 5.92
C LEU A 54 -7.44 1.46 5.39
N GLY A 55 -6.17 1.18 5.18
CA GLY A 55 -5.70 -0.13 4.75
C GLY A 55 -4.50 -0.01 3.84
N ALA A 56 -3.70 -1.07 3.78
CA ALA A 56 -2.53 -1.12 2.93
C ALA A 56 -2.34 -2.54 2.41
N TRP A 57 -1.96 -2.64 1.17
CA TRP A 57 -1.77 -3.92 0.49
C TRP A 57 -0.51 -3.87 -0.35
N VAL A 58 -0.04 -5.05 -0.74
CA VAL A 58 1.03 -5.15 -1.72
C VAL A 58 0.50 -5.99 -2.87
N MET A 59 0.84 -5.60 -4.08
CA MET A 59 0.49 -6.32 -5.30
C MET A 59 1.77 -6.78 -5.97
N TRP A 60 1.74 -7.96 -6.56
CA TRP A 60 2.90 -8.58 -7.17
C TRP A 60 2.60 -8.92 -8.63
N ARG A 61 3.59 -8.68 -9.51
CA ARG A 61 3.47 -9.10 -10.90
C ARG A 61 4.81 -9.70 -11.34
N ALA A 62 4.84 -11.01 -11.50
CA ALA A 62 6.07 -11.71 -11.90
C ALA A 62 6.32 -11.58 -13.40
N GLU A 63 7.58 -11.33 -13.73
CA GLU A 63 8.05 -11.31 -15.09
C GLU A 63 9.36 -12.09 -15.12
N GLY A 64 9.28 -13.39 -15.27
CA GLY A 64 10.46 -14.25 -15.22
C GLY A 64 11.12 -14.24 -13.86
N ASP A 65 12.38 -13.89 -13.81
CA ASP A 65 13.14 -13.88 -12.56
C ASP A 65 13.01 -12.55 -11.79
N ARG A 66 12.24 -11.61 -12.32
CA ARG A 66 11.97 -10.33 -11.65
C ARG A 66 10.49 -10.23 -11.31
N THR A 67 10.18 -9.59 -10.23
CA THR A 67 8.80 -9.37 -9.80
C THR A 67 8.62 -7.89 -9.48
N GLU A 68 7.60 -7.30 -10.08
CA GLU A 68 7.20 -5.94 -9.76
C GLU A 68 6.40 -5.98 -8.46
N VAL A 69 6.74 -5.09 -7.55
CA VAL A 69 6.02 -4.97 -6.30
C VAL A 69 5.43 -3.58 -6.24
N THR A 70 4.14 -3.50 -5.95
CA THR A 70 3.46 -2.21 -5.80
C THR A 70 2.77 -2.19 -4.44
N THR A 71 3.08 -1.19 -3.63
CA THR A 71 2.34 -0.98 -2.39
C THR A 71 1.20 -0.03 -2.66
N VAL A 72 0.03 -0.32 -2.08
CA VAL A 72 -1.16 0.47 -2.26
C VAL A 72 -1.72 0.75 -0.88
N SER A 73 -1.92 2.01 -0.55
CA SER A 73 -2.50 2.37 0.73
C SER A 73 -3.64 3.35 0.54
N PHE A 74 -4.66 3.22 1.36
CA PHE A 74 -5.89 3.99 1.26
C PHE A 74 -6.02 4.91 2.47
N TRP A 75 -6.46 6.14 2.23
CA TRP A 75 -6.41 7.21 3.23
C TRP A 75 -7.69 8.03 3.25
N ASP A 76 -8.02 8.52 4.43
CA ASP A 76 -9.19 9.39 4.60
C ASP A 76 -8.99 10.75 3.94
N ARG A 77 -7.74 11.23 3.90
CA ARG A 77 -7.40 12.51 3.26
C ARG A 77 -5.90 12.60 3.05
N LEU A 78 -5.51 13.51 2.17
CA LEU A 78 -4.11 13.64 1.79
C LEU A 78 -3.21 14.02 2.97
N GLU A 79 -3.69 14.90 3.83
CA GLU A 79 -2.89 15.39 4.97
C GLU A 79 -2.50 14.31 5.95
N SER A 80 -3.30 13.26 6.06
CA SER A 80 -3.00 12.16 6.97
C SER A 80 -1.71 11.43 6.60
N ILE A 81 -1.30 11.51 5.34
CA ILE A 81 -0.10 10.82 4.88
C ILE A 81 1.16 11.49 5.42
N ALA A 82 1.10 12.77 5.80
CA ALA A 82 2.27 13.49 6.28
C ALA A 82 2.93 12.85 7.50
N ALA A 83 2.14 12.23 8.37
CA ALA A 83 2.69 11.56 9.54
C ALA A 83 3.56 10.34 9.15
N PHE A 84 3.32 9.78 7.97
CA PHE A 84 4.11 8.66 7.47
C PHE A 84 5.25 9.14 6.56
N ALA A 85 4.97 10.02 5.62
CA ALA A 85 5.91 10.38 4.56
C ALA A 85 6.69 11.67 4.82
N GLY A 86 6.29 12.45 5.81
CA GLY A 86 6.92 13.74 6.07
C GLY A 86 6.25 14.85 5.26
N ASP A 87 6.87 16.02 5.24
CA ASP A 87 6.27 17.21 4.63
C ASP A 87 6.10 17.07 3.12
N ASP A 88 7.04 16.40 2.46
CA ASP A 88 6.90 16.15 1.04
C ASP A 88 6.22 14.80 0.88
N LEU A 89 4.91 14.80 0.64
CA LEU A 89 4.11 13.59 0.58
C LEU A 89 4.50 12.67 -0.57
N THR A 90 5.18 13.19 -1.59
CA THR A 90 5.56 12.36 -2.74
C THR A 90 6.85 11.58 -2.49
N THR A 91 7.58 11.87 -1.43
CA THR A 91 8.82 11.15 -1.15
C THR A 91 8.52 9.71 -0.78
N ALA A 92 9.17 8.77 -1.45
CA ALA A 92 9.06 7.37 -1.08
C ALA A 92 9.80 7.14 0.23
N VAL A 93 9.23 6.29 1.10
CA VAL A 93 9.82 5.99 2.39
C VAL A 93 10.50 4.64 2.30
N PHE A 94 11.82 4.61 2.55
CA PHE A 94 12.59 3.39 2.51
C PHE A 94 13.09 3.00 3.90
N TYR A 95 13.36 1.72 4.06
CA TYR A 95 13.83 1.16 5.31
C TYR A 95 15.22 0.53 5.09
N PRO A 96 16.00 0.32 6.15
CA PRO A 96 17.41 -0.04 5.98
C PRO A 96 17.74 -1.21 5.08
N GLN A 97 16.89 -2.22 5.03
CA GLN A 97 17.16 -3.40 4.22
C GLN A 97 16.53 -3.37 2.84
N ASP A 98 15.83 -2.32 2.48
CA ASP A 98 15.18 -2.24 1.17
C ASP A 98 16.19 -2.42 0.03
N ASP A 99 17.37 -1.83 0.14
CA ASP A 99 18.37 -1.92 -0.93
C ASP A 99 18.90 -3.33 -1.14
N ALA A 100 18.79 -4.21 -0.14
CA ALA A 100 19.21 -5.60 -0.31
C ALA A 100 18.26 -6.36 -1.22
N TYR A 101 17.01 -5.90 -1.35
CA TYR A 101 16.00 -6.55 -2.16
C TYR A 101 15.72 -5.82 -3.47
N LEU A 102 15.71 -4.50 -3.45
CA LEU A 102 15.22 -3.73 -4.59
C LEU A 102 16.25 -3.64 -5.72
N LEU A 103 15.87 -4.14 -6.88
CA LEU A 103 16.65 -4.02 -8.10
C LEU A 103 16.44 -2.67 -8.75
N GLU A 104 15.21 -2.20 -8.69
CA GLU A 104 14.81 -0.88 -9.17
C GLU A 104 13.73 -0.36 -8.23
N LYS A 105 13.65 0.93 -8.07
CA LYS A 105 12.65 1.53 -7.18
C LYS A 105 12.30 2.92 -7.64
N ASP A 106 11.03 3.26 -7.53
CA ASP A 106 10.60 4.62 -7.76
C ASP A 106 11.03 5.49 -6.58
N ALA A 107 11.58 6.65 -6.86
CA ALA A 107 11.98 7.59 -5.81
C ALA A 107 10.78 8.29 -5.18
N VAL A 108 9.64 8.27 -5.86
CA VAL A 108 8.44 8.96 -5.41
C VAL A 108 7.25 8.03 -5.38
N ALA A 109 6.31 8.33 -4.50
CA ALA A 109 5.01 7.70 -4.50
C ALA A 109 4.02 8.61 -5.20
N ARG A 110 3.01 8.03 -5.83
CA ARG A 110 1.96 8.79 -6.51
C ARG A 110 0.69 8.72 -5.69
N HIS A 111 -0.07 9.82 -5.72
CA HIS A 111 -1.33 9.91 -5.03
C HIS A 111 -2.45 10.13 -6.03
N TYR A 112 -3.57 9.46 -5.80
CA TYR A 112 -4.74 9.55 -6.65
C TYR A 112 -5.94 9.87 -5.79
N GLU A 113 -6.84 10.71 -6.32
CA GLU A 113 -8.12 10.92 -5.66
C GLU A 113 -9.04 9.77 -6.03
N MET A 114 -9.74 9.25 -5.05
CA MET A 114 -10.67 8.15 -5.30
C MET A 114 -11.92 8.70 -5.96
N GLY A 115 -12.29 8.06 -7.06
CA GLY A 115 -13.55 8.39 -7.72
C GLY A 115 -14.72 7.71 -7.02
N ARG A 116 -15.91 7.95 -7.52
CA ARG A 116 -17.12 7.35 -6.97
C ARG A 116 -17.10 5.85 -7.27
N PRO A 117 -17.41 5.00 -6.29
CA PRO A 117 -17.46 3.57 -6.56
C PRO A 117 -18.56 3.25 -7.56
N SER A 118 -18.26 2.29 -8.43
CA SER A 118 -19.29 1.78 -9.32
C SER A 118 -19.94 0.58 -8.69
N ALA A 119 -21.25 0.50 -8.79
CA ALA A 119 -21.94 -0.68 -8.32
C ALA A 119 -21.66 -1.87 -9.25
N PRO A 120 -21.60 -3.09 -8.73
CA PRO A 120 -21.39 -4.26 -9.58
C PRO A 120 -22.60 -4.54 -10.45
#